data_7bde84668fc8a2dcc233978ae61fd755
#
_entry.id   7bde84668fc8a2dcc233978ae61fd755
#
_cell.length_a   1.000
_cell.length_b   1.000
_cell.length_c   1.000
_cell.angle_alpha   90.00
_cell.angle_beta   90.00
_cell.angle_gamma   90.00
#
_symmetry.space_group_name_H-M   'P 1'
#
loop_
_entity.id
_entity.type
_entity.pdbx_description
1 polymer ?
#
loop_
_entity_poly.entity_id
_entity_poly.type
_entity_poly.pdbx_seq_one_letter_code
_entity_poly.pdbx_strand_id
1 'polypeptide(L)'
;LSKSNFDENSIIIETFTLKHGKCAGIIYGGSSKKNKKIFQLGNKILLNYNSKNENRMGYFSSELIEAVSPMFFDSKMKSICMLSAVSILKILLPERQINKDIYNSFEKMLNDLNSENWIQFYIYWELSLIKNLGYEINFLNTTSTNVMKTNSLVINNKSFRIPRMFLNEDKKIIFKNEIKEALIFN
;
A
#
# COMPACT_ATOMS: atom_id res chain seq x y z
N LEU A 1 -6.28 5.56 4.73
CA LEU A 1 -4.98 5.15 5.26
C LEU A 1 -4.96 5.03 6.79
N SER A 2 -5.51 6.00 7.52
CA SER A 2 -5.62 5.91 8.98
C SER A 2 -6.83 6.66 9.52
N LYS A 3 -7.16 6.38 10.79
CA LYS A 3 -8.14 7.12 11.56
C LYS A 3 -7.69 7.26 13.00
N SER A 4 -7.99 8.41 13.60
CA SER A 4 -7.76 8.71 15.02
C SER A 4 -8.93 9.49 15.61
N ASN A 5 -9.14 9.43 16.91
CA ASN A 5 -10.15 10.24 17.55
C ASN A 5 -9.70 11.71 17.58
N PHE A 6 -10.62 12.62 17.29
CA PHE A 6 -10.41 14.06 17.38
C PHE A 6 -11.10 14.64 18.61
N ASP A 7 -12.37 14.30 18.78
CA ASP A 7 -13.18 14.60 19.96
C ASP A 7 -14.15 13.42 20.24
N GLU A 8 -15.13 13.62 21.13
CA GLU A 8 -16.09 12.57 21.50
C GLU A 8 -16.87 12.01 20.30
N ASN A 9 -17.20 12.87 19.32
CA ASN A 9 -18.05 12.53 18.19
C ASN A 9 -17.34 12.55 16.84
N SER A 10 -16.11 13.10 16.77
CA SER A 10 -15.39 13.34 15.52
C SER A 10 -14.12 12.53 15.45
N ILE A 11 -13.72 12.21 14.23
CA ILE A 11 -12.45 11.54 13.94
C ILE A 11 -11.65 12.34 12.93
N ILE A 12 -10.32 12.20 12.96
CA ILE A 12 -9.45 12.58 11.86
C ILE A 12 -9.19 11.34 11.02
N ILE A 13 -9.32 11.46 9.71
CA ILE A 13 -8.93 10.43 8.75
C ILE A 13 -7.81 10.94 7.86
N GLU A 14 -6.87 10.06 7.57
CA GLU A 14 -5.89 10.24 6.49
C GLU A 14 -6.31 9.37 5.32
N THR A 15 -6.34 9.95 4.14
CA THR A 15 -6.81 9.30 2.92
C THR A 15 -5.78 9.43 1.82
N PHE A 16 -5.77 8.49 0.89
CA PHE A 16 -5.01 8.59 -0.34
C PHE A 16 -5.98 8.76 -1.49
N THR A 17 -5.83 9.83 -2.24
CA THR A 17 -6.75 10.22 -3.30
C THR A 17 -6.03 10.36 -4.64
N LEU A 18 -6.75 10.04 -5.72
CA LEU A 18 -6.22 10.12 -7.08
C LEU A 18 -5.84 11.56 -7.48
N LYS A 19 -6.63 12.56 -7.01
CA LYS A 19 -6.51 13.96 -7.47
C LYS A 19 -5.69 14.85 -6.54
N HIS A 20 -5.56 14.48 -5.25
CA HIS A 20 -4.95 15.35 -4.23
C HIS A 20 -3.87 14.64 -3.41
N GLY A 21 -3.52 13.39 -3.75
CA GLY A 21 -2.54 12.61 -3.01
C GLY A 21 -3.01 12.24 -1.61
N LYS A 22 -2.09 12.18 -0.64
CA LYS A 22 -2.41 11.94 0.77
C LYS A 22 -2.97 13.20 1.42
N CYS A 23 -4.16 13.12 1.99
CA CYS A 23 -4.85 14.24 2.63
C CYS A 23 -5.42 13.83 3.98
N ALA A 24 -5.40 14.75 4.94
CA ALA A 24 -6.04 14.59 6.24
C ALA A 24 -7.21 15.56 6.40
N GLY A 25 -8.22 15.16 7.16
CA GLY A 25 -9.36 16.02 7.48
C GLY A 25 -10.26 15.42 8.54
N ILE A 26 -11.11 16.27 9.12
CA ILE A 26 -12.04 15.93 10.20
C ILE A 26 -13.33 15.38 9.61
N ILE A 27 -13.86 14.32 10.22
CA ILE A 27 -15.20 13.81 9.98
C ILE A 27 -16.02 14.02 11.24
N TYR A 28 -16.99 14.92 11.18
CA TYR A 28 -17.95 15.13 12.25
C TYR A 28 -18.94 13.95 12.33
N GLY A 29 -19.20 13.47 13.54
CA GLY A 29 -20.05 12.29 13.76
C GLY A 29 -19.38 10.96 13.34
N GLY A 30 -18.11 10.97 13.01
CA GLY A 30 -17.35 9.80 12.54
C GLY A 30 -17.23 8.67 13.58
N SER A 31 -17.37 8.99 14.87
CA SER A 31 -17.32 8.02 15.98
C SER A 31 -18.59 7.18 16.14
N SER A 32 -19.69 7.54 15.46
CA SER A 32 -20.96 6.83 15.55
C SER A 32 -20.85 5.38 15.06
N LYS A 33 -21.68 4.48 15.61
CA LYS A 33 -21.71 3.05 15.22
C LYS A 33 -21.91 2.86 13.70
N LYS A 34 -22.73 3.71 13.07
CA LYS A 34 -22.98 3.70 11.64
C LYS A 34 -21.72 4.06 10.86
N ASN A 35 -21.04 5.12 11.25
CA ASN A 35 -19.90 5.66 10.53
C ASN A 35 -18.61 4.86 10.76
N LYS A 36 -18.47 4.17 11.90
CA LYS A 36 -17.35 3.25 12.15
C LYS A 36 -17.15 2.19 11.07
N LYS A 37 -18.24 1.75 10.41
CA LYS A 37 -18.20 0.78 9.32
C LYS A 37 -17.66 1.39 8.03
N ILE A 38 -17.95 2.68 7.78
CA ILE A 38 -17.49 3.39 6.59
C ILE A 38 -15.98 3.59 6.64
N PHE A 39 -15.45 4.01 7.81
CA PHE A 39 -14.04 4.37 7.99
C PHE A 39 -13.19 3.18 8.47
N GLN A 40 -13.40 2.01 7.87
CA GLN A 40 -12.46 0.91 8.00
C GLN A 40 -11.28 1.12 7.06
N LEU A 41 -10.07 0.74 7.53
CA LEU A 41 -8.85 0.87 6.72
C LEU A 41 -8.97 0.05 5.44
N GLY A 42 -8.58 0.66 4.31
CA GLY A 42 -8.69 0.05 2.99
C GLY A 42 -10.04 0.27 2.29
N ASN A 43 -11.08 0.74 2.96
CA ASN A 43 -12.35 1.05 2.30
C ASN A 43 -12.21 2.20 1.31
N LYS A 44 -12.96 2.12 0.20
CA LYS A 44 -13.05 3.17 -0.81
C LYS A 44 -14.23 4.08 -0.50
N ILE A 45 -13.93 5.37 -0.35
CA ILE A 45 -14.92 6.38 0.04
C ILE A 45 -14.85 7.58 -0.91
N LEU A 46 -15.99 8.16 -1.20
CA LEU A 46 -16.09 9.48 -1.83
C LEU A 46 -15.93 10.53 -0.75
N LEU A 47 -15.09 11.52 -1.01
CA LEU A 47 -14.82 12.62 -0.09
C LEU A 47 -15.05 13.96 -0.76
N ASN A 48 -15.79 14.83 -0.09
CA ASN A 48 -15.87 16.24 -0.42
C ASN A 48 -15.17 17.04 0.68
N TYR A 49 -14.09 17.74 0.31
CA TYR A 49 -13.28 18.54 1.22
C TYR A 49 -13.85 19.95 1.34
N ASN A 50 -14.01 20.40 2.56
CA ASN A 50 -14.43 21.75 2.89
C ASN A 50 -13.45 22.37 3.89
N SER A 51 -12.95 23.54 3.59
CA SER A 51 -12.12 24.33 4.50
C SER A 51 -12.60 25.78 4.54
N LYS A 52 -12.69 26.33 5.73
CA LYS A 52 -13.02 27.76 5.92
C LYS A 52 -11.79 28.65 5.79
N ASN A 53 -10.61 28.11 6.08
CA ASN A 53 -9.32 28.83 6.04
C ASN A 53 -8.22 27.87 5.55
N GLU A 54 -7.31 28.37 4.72
CA GLU A 54 -6.18 27.59 4.19
C GLU A 54 -5.21 27.09 5.28
N ASN A 55 -5.14 27.81 6.41
CA ASN A 55 -4.22 27.49 7.51
C ASN A 55 -4.80 26.52 8.56
N ARG A 56 -6.02 26.02 8.38
CA ARG A 56 -6.65 25.06 9.31
C ARG A 56 -6.99 23.76 8.59
N MET A 57 -6.92 22.68 9.35
CA MET A 57 -7.39 21.39 8.88
C MET A 57 -8.87 21.50 8.52
N GLY A 58 -9.21 21.16 7.27
CA GLY A 58 -10.60 21.13 6.81
C GLY A 58 -11.35 19.91 7.30
N TYR A 59 -12.60 19.82 6.90
CA TYR A 59 -13.45 18.68 7.20
C TYR A 59 -13.92 18.02 5.91
N PHE A 60 -14.23 16.73 6.02
CA PHE A 60 -14.78 15.95 4.93
C PHE A 60 -16.26 15.64 5.19
N SER A 61 -17.08 15.75 4.16
CA SER A 61 -18.27 14.93 4.04
C SER A 61 -17.94 13.69 3.23
N SER A 62 -18.51 12.54 3.58
CA SER A 62 -18.08 11.25 3.04
C SER A 62 -19.24 10.34 2.74
N GLU A 63 -19.06 9.53 1.67
CA GLU A 63 -19.95 8.46 1.28
C GLU A 63 -19.14 7.19 1.02
N LEU A 64 -19.63 6.02 1.46
CA LEU A 64 -18.99 4.74 1.16
C LEU A 64 -19.24 4.37 -0.29
N ILE A 65 -18.18 4.19 -1.09
CA ILE A 65 -18.27 3.66 -2.45
C ILE A 65 -18.20 2.14 -2.41
N GLU A 66 -17.16 1.61 -1.71
CA GLU A 66 -16.90 0.18 -1.69
C GLU A 66 -16.34 -0.25 -0.33
N ALA A 67 -16.92 -1.30 0.22
CA ALA A 67 -16.47 -1.91 1.46
C ALA A 67 -15.40 -2.97 1.17
N VAL A 68 -14.17 -2.55 0.94
CA VAL A 68 -13.04 -3.42 0.60
C VAL A 68 -12.57 -4.24 1.80
N SER A 69 -12.48 -3.62 2.97
CA SER A 69 -11.99 -4.28 4.19
C SER A 69 -12.74 -5.58 4.54
N PRO A 70 -14.08 -5.63 4.48
CA PRO A 70 -14.82 -6.85 4.77
C PRO A 70 -14.56 -8.02 3.82
N MET A 71 -14.12 -7.75 2.58
CA MET A 71 -13.84 -8.80 1.58
C MET A 71 -12.74 -9.77 2.03
N PHE A 72 -11.89 -9.34 2.98
CA PHE A 72 -10.74 -10.12 3.44
C PHE A 72 -10.87 -10.65 4.87
N PHE A 73 -12.01 -10.46 5.55
CA PHE A 73 -12.19 -10.90 6.94
C PHE A 73 -12.05 -12.41 7.12
N ASP A 74 -12.42 -13.20 6.12
CA ASP A 74 -12.31 -14.66 6.16
C ASP A 74 -10.87 -15.16 5.93
N SER A 75 -9.95 -14.27 5.54
CA SER A 75 -8.54 -14.59 5.30
C SER A 75 -7.62 -13.69 6.11
N LYS A 76 -7.11 -14.21 7.23
CA LYS A 76 -6.16 -13.49 8.09
C LYS A 76 -4.96 -12.94 7.31
N MET A 77 -4.40 -13.74 6.39
CA MET A 77 -3.22 -13.33 5.63
C MET A 77 -3.52 -12.17 4.67
N LYS A 78 -4.64 -12.24 3.94
CA LYS A 78 -5.05 -11.15 3.04
C LYS A 78 -5.34 -9.87 3.80
N SER A 79 -6.01 -9.96 4.96
CA SER A 79 -6.25 -8.83 5.86
C SER A 79 -4.94 -8.19 6.34
N ILE A 80 -3.95 -9.00 6.72
CA ILE A 80 -2.62 -8.51 7.14
C ILE A 80 -1.94 -7.79 5.97
N CYS A 81 -1.91 -8.37 4.76
CA CYS A 81 -1.29 -7.74 3.60
C CYS A 81 -1.96 -6.40 3.24
N MET A 82 -3.29 -6.35 3.26
CA MET A 82 -4.01 -5.10 3.05
C MET A 82 -3.65 -4.03 4.10
N LEU A 83 -3.64 -4.39 5.38
CA LEU A 83 -3.29 -3.46 6.46
C LEU A 83 -1.82 -3.03 6.39
N SER A 84 -0.92 -3.93 6.02
CA SER A 84 0.49 -3.64 5.76
C SER A 84 0.65 -2.62 4.64
N ALA A 85 0.00 -2.85 3.50
CA ALA A 85 0.00 -1.94 2.36
C ALA A 85 -0.50 -0.53 2.74
N VAL A 86 -1.60 -0.45 3.48
CA VAL A 86 -2.16 0.81 3.99
C VAL A 86 -1.15 1.52 4.90
N SER A 87 -0.47 0.78 5.78
CA SER A 87 0.52 1.33 6.70
C SER A 87 1.78 1.83 5.97
N ILE A 88 2.25 1.09 4.97
CA ILE A 88 3.40 1.48 4.13
C ILE A 88 3.07 2.78 3.39
N LEU A 89 1.91 2.85 2.72
CA LEU A 89 1.48 4.07 2.02
C LEU A 89 1.34 5.26 2.96
N LYS A 90 0.80 5.05 4.17
CA LYS A 90 0.71 6.10 5.18
C LYS A 90 2.07 6.71 5.52
N ILE A 91 3.10 5.88 5.66
CA ILE A 91 4.45 6.29 6.06
C ILE A 91 5.20 6.92 4.88
N LEU A 92 5.14 6.30 3.70
CA LEU A 92 6.00 6.67 2.57
C LEU A 92 5.43 7.80 1.71
N LEU A 93 4.11 7.98 1.66
CA LEU A 93 3.54 9.04 0.82
C LEU A 93 3.66 10.41 1.51
N PRO A 94 4.22 11.41 0.83
CA PRO A 94 4.18 12.78 1.28
C PRO A 94 2.77 13.35 1.19
N GLU A 95 2.46 14.34 2.04
CA GLU A 95 1.15 14.98 2.03
C GLU A 95 0.96 15.82 0.77
N ARG A 96 -0.27 15.78 0.23
CA ARG A 96 -0.74 16.61 -0.90
C ARG A 96 0.06 16.42 -2.20
N GLN A 97 0.90 15.41 -2.28
CA GLN A 97 1.60 15.07 -3.51
C GLN A 97 0.78 14.06 -4.32
N ILE A 98 0.41 14.45 -5.53
CA ILE A 98 -0.34 13.59 -6.46
C ILE A 98 0.61 12.52 -7.01
N ASN A 99 0.23 11.26 -6.88
CA ASN A 99 0.90 10.13 -7.53
C ASN A 99 -0.14 9.14 -8.04
N LYS A 100 -0.50 9.33 -9.31
CA LYS A 100 -1.54 8.51 -9.97
C LYS A 100 -1.10 7.07 -10.16
N ASP A 101 0.18 6.85 -10.42
CA ASP A 101 0.70 5.50 -10.67
C ASP A 101 0.67 4.66 -9.40
N ILE A 102 1.07 5.23 -8.26
CA ILE A 102 0.96 4.55 -6.97
C ILE A 102 -0.52 4.31 -6.61
N TYR A 103 -1.40 5.29 -6.85
CA TYR A 103 -2.84 5.12 -6.58
C TYR A 103 -3.43 3.96 -7.38
N ASN A 104 -3.20 3.96 -8.70
CA ASN A 104 -3.73 2.92 -9.58
C ASN A 104 -3.12 1.54 -9.28
N SER A 105 -1.84 1.48 -8.95
CA SER A 105 -1.18 0.23 -8.56
C SER A 105 -1.73 -0.32 -7.25
N PHE A 106 -2.05 0.54 -6.28
CA PHE A 106 -2.66 0.14 -5.02
C PHE A 106 -4.09 -0.39 -5.23
N GLU A 107 -4.93 0.29 -6.03
CA GLU A 107 -6.26 -0.22 -6.38
C GLU A 107 -6.18 -1.59 -7.06
N LYS A 108 -5.25 -1.74 -8.02
CA LYS A 108 -5.03 -3.02 -8.69
C LYS A 108 -4.62 -4.11 -7.69
N MET A 109 -3.68 -3.82 -6.80
CA MET A 109 -3.25 -4.77 -5.77
C MET A 109 -4.41 -5.23 -4.88
N LEU A 110 -5.30 -4.32 -4.44
CA LEU A 110 -6.48 -4.68 -3.65
C LEU A 110 -7.41 -5.66 -4.41
N ASN A 111 -7.60 -5.46 -5.71
CA ASN A 111 -8.38 -6.36 -6.55
C ASN A 111 -7.68 -7.72 -6.70
N ASP A 112 -6.36 -7.70 -6.91
CA ASP A 112 -5.54 -8.89 -7.11
C ASP A 112 -5.45 -9.77 -5.84
N LEU A 113 -5.71 -9.22 -4.65
CA LEU A 113 -5.84 -10.01 -3.41
C LEU A 113 -6.97 -11.06 -3.47
N ASN A 114 -7.93 -10.93 -4.37
CA ASN A 114 -8.98 -11.93 -4.58
C ASN A 114 -8.56 -13.08 -5.50
N SER A 115 -7.42 -12.99 -6.19
CA SER A 115 -6.91 -14.02 -7.09
C SER A 115 -6.24 -15.18 -6.34
N GLU A 116 -6.01 -16.30 -7.04
CA GLU A 116 -5.28 -17.45 -6.49
C GLU A 116 -3.82 -17.13 -6.17
N ASN A 117 -3.19 -16.30 -7.01
CA ASN A 117 -1.78 -15.91 -6.88
C ASN A 117 -1.60 -14.58 -6.13
N TRP A 118 -2.55 -14.22 -5.26
CA TRP A 118 -2.61 -12.93 -4.60
C TRP A 118 -1.32 -12.51 -3.87
N ILE A 119 -0.61 -13.47 -3.26
CA ILE A 119 0.61 -13.16 -2.50
C ILE A 119 1.76 -12.70 -3.41
N GLN A 120 1.83 -13.26 -4.63
CA GLN A 120 2.81 -12.84 -5.63
C GLN A 120 2.54 -11.42 -6.09
N PHE A 121 1.27 -11.09 -6.37
CA PHE A 121 0.87 -9.73 -6.75
C PHE A 121 1.14 -8.74 -5.65
N TYR A 122 0.95 -9.12 -4.39
CA TYR A 122 1.29 -8.27 -3.24
C TYR A 122 2.81 -7.96 -3.19
N ILE A 123 3.66 -8.98 -3.32
CA ILE A 123 5.13 -8.81 -3.33
C ILE A 123 5.58 -7.93 -4.50
N TYR A 124 5.07 -8.18 -5.71
CA TYR A 124 5.40 -7.35 -6.88
C TYR A 124 4.89 -5.91 -6.72
N TRP A 125 3.77 -5.72 -6.04
CA TRP A 125 3.29 -4.39 -5.73
C TRP A 125 4.23 -3.64 -4.78
N GLU A 126 4.73 -4.27 -3.73
CA GLU A 126 5.72 -3.66 -2.82
C GLU A 126 6.97 -3.20 -3.57
N LEU A 127 7.54 -4.06 -4.44
CA LEU A 127 8.68 -3.68 -5.28
C LEU A 127 8.36 -2.53 -6.23
N SER A 128 7.20 -2.56 -6.86
CA SER A 128 6.74 -1.48 -7.74
C SER A 128 6.57 -0.16 -7.00
N LEU A 129 6.10 -0.21 -5.75
CA LEU A 129 5.96 0.96 -4.89
C LEU A 129 7.34 1.59 -4.61
N ILE A 130 8.33 0.78 -4.22
CA ILE A 130 9.70 1.23 -3.97
C ILE A 130 10.29 1.90 -5.22
N LYS A 131 10.09 1.29 -6.39
CA LYS A 131 10.51 1.85 -7.68
C LYS A 131 9.83 3.20 -7.96
N ASN A 132 8.52 3.29 -7.80
CA ASN A 132 7.74 4.50 -8.05
C ASN A 132 8.07 5.65 -7.08
N LEU A 133 8.63 5.33 -5.92
CA LEU A 133 9.15 6.29 -4.95
C LEU A 133 10.60 6.73 -5.26
N GLY A 134 11.20 6.22 -6.34
CA GLY A 134 12.55 6.58 -6.77
C GLY A 134 13.68 5.74 -6.16
N TYR A 135 13.35 4.70 -5.41
CA TYR A 135 14.33 3.75 -4.85
C TYR A 135 14.46 2.53 -5.77
N GLU A 136 14.90 2.74 -7.01
CA GLU A 136 15.01 1.63 -7.97
C GLU A 136 16.10 0.65 -7.57
N ILE A 137 15.71 -0.58 -7.22
CA ILE A 137 16.64 -1.68 -7.04
C ILE A 137 16.82 -2.34 -8.41
N ASN A 138 17.96 -2.10 -9.06
CA ASN A 138 18.26 -2.69 -10.35
C ASN A 138 18.88 -4.08 -10.18
N PHE A 139 18.04 -5.11 -10.18
CA PHE A 139 18.51 -6.51 -10.06
C PHE A 139 19.34 -6.98 -11.27
N LEU A 140 19.25 -6.30 -12.43
CA LEU A 140 19.94 -6.70 -13.67
C LEU A 140 21.37 -6.15 -13.74
N ASN A 141 21.66 -5.01 -13.09
CA ASN A 141 22.98 -4.38 -13.14
C ASN A 141 24.03 -5.04 -12.21
N THR A 142 23.65 -6.01 -11.40
CA THR A 142 24.58 -6.79 -10.57
C THR A 142 25.33 -7.86 -11.35
N THR A 143 25.10 -7.99 -12.68
CA THR A 143 25.70 -9.05 -13.51
C THR A 143 26.83 -8.60 -14.43
N SER A 144 27.36 -7.37 -14.32
CA SER A 144 28.33 -6.83 -15.31
C SER A 144 29.79 -6.87 -14.86
N THR A 145 30.22 -7.86 -14.13
CA THR A 145 31.63 -8.23 -14.06
C THR A 145 31.79 -9.75 -14.13
N ASN A 146 32.58 -10.20 -15.09
CA ASN A 146 32.90 -11.58 -15.42
C ASN A 146 33.47 -12.43 -14.25
N VAL A 147 32.64 -12.77 -13.25
CA VAL A 147 32.96 -13.90 -12.34
C VAL A 147 31.65 -14.35 -11.69
N MET A 148 31.25 -15.59 -11.98
CA MET A 148 30.14 -16.34 -11.34
C MET A 148 28.89 -15.51 -11.03
N LYS A 149 27.78 -15.81 -11.69
CA LYS A 149 26.44 -15.24 -11.42
C LYS A 149 26.09 -15.40 -9.94
N THR A 150 26.60 -14.52 -9.08
CA THR A 150 26.17 -14.44 -7.70
C THR A 150 24.85 -13.67 -7.70
N ASN A 151 23.73 -14.40 -7.55
CA ASN A 151 22.41 -13.82 -7.38
C ASN A 151 22.34 -13.08 -6.03
N SER A 152 23.16 -12.05 -5.85
CA SER A 152 23.26 -11.28 -4.61
C SER A 152 23.35 -9.79 -4.90
N LEU A 153 22.67 -9.01 -4.07
CA LEU A 153 22.69 -7.56 -4.05
C LEU A 153 23.52 -7.08 -2.86
N VAL A 154 24.44 -6.15 -3.10
CA VAL A 154 25.25 -5.56 -2.03
C VAL A 154 24.70 -4.18 -1.68
N ILE A 155 24.22 -3.99 -0.45
CA ILE A 155 23.76 -2.71 0.09
C ILE A 155 24.54 -2.44 1.37
N ASN A 156 25.18 -1.26 1.46
CA ASN A 156 25.94 -0.83 2.64
C ASN A 156 26.96 -1.89 3.11
N ASN A 157 27.71 -2.48 2.18
CA ASN A 157 28.70 -3.53 2.41
C ASN A 157 28.11 -4.85 2.96
N LYS A 158 26.79 -5.04 2.94
CA LYS A 158 26.15 -6.31 3.25
C LYS A 158 25.65 -6.96 1.97
N SER A 159 25.92 -8.26 1.82
CA SER A 159 25.45 -9.04 0.67
C SER A 159 24.11 -9.71 1.02
N PHE A 160 23.10 -9.48 0.18
CA PHE A 160 21.78 -10.09 0.28
C PHE A 160 21.55 -10.98 -0.94
N ARG A 161 21.16 -12.21 -0.71
CA ARG A 161 20.80 -13.12 -1.80
C ARG A 161 19.48 -12.69 -2.42
N ILE A 162 19.48 -12.43 -3.74
CA ILE A 162 18.25 -12.09 -4.46
C ILE A 162 17.39 -13.35 -4.57
N PRO A 163 16.12 -13.31 -4.11
CA PRO A 163 15.19 -14.43 -4.26
C PRO A 163 15.01 -14.82 -5.74
N ARG A 164 14.93 -16.11 -6.02
CA ARG A 164 14.77 -16.62 -7.40
C ARG A 164 13.54 -16.06 -8.10
N MET A 165 12.49 -15.80 -7.34
CA MET A 165 11.25 -15.18 -7.83
C MET A 165 11.49 -13.87 -8.59
N PHE A 166 12.50 -13.07 -8.22
CA PHE A 166 12.84 -11.80 -8.87
C PHE A 166 13.80 -11.94 -10.05
N LEU A 167 14.42 -13.12 -10.21
CA LEU A 167 15.40 -13.40 -11.27
C LEU A 167 14.78 -14.14 -12.47
N ASN A 168 13.60 -14.75 -12.30
CA ASN A 168 12.93 -15.50 -13.36
C ASN A 168 11.98 -14.61 -14.15
N GLU A 169 12.26 -14.50 -15.45
CA GLU A 169 11.33 -13.85 -16.41
C GLU A 169 10.08 -14.72 -16.66
N ASP A 170 10.17 -16.04 -16.47
CA ASP A 170 9.06 -16.99 -16.62
C ASP A 170 8.24 -17.13 -15.33
N LYS A 171 7.16 -16.36 -15.23
CA LYS A 171 6.26 -16.22 -14.07
C LYS A 171 5.36 -17.44 -13.78
N LYS A 172 5.64 -18.63 -14.32
CA LYS A 172 4.63 -19.72 -14.35
C LYS A 172 4.55 -20.60 -13.12
N ILE A 173 5.60 -20.79 -12.35
CA ILE A 173 5.56 -21.65 -11.14
C ILE A 173 6.46 -21.02 -10.07
N ILE A 174 5.85 -20.56 -8.97
CA ILE A 174 6.58 -20.05 -7.82
C ILE A 174 6.36 -20.98 -6.65
N PHE A 175 7.45 -21.51 -6.09
CA PHE A 175 7.39 -22.40 -4.94
C PHE A 175 7.18 -21.62 -3.64
N LYS A 176 6.50 -22.24 -2.66
CA LYS A 176 6.22 -21.63 -1.35
C LYS A 176 7.46 -21.06 -0.65
N ASN A 177 8.61 -21.71 -0.80
CA ASN A 177 9.88 -21.25 -0.23
C ASN A 177 10.38 -19.97 -0.90
N GLU A 178 10.19 -19.79 -2.20
CA GLU A 178 10.59 -18.58 -2.94
C GLU A 178 9.74 -17.40 -2.52
N ILE A 179 8.45 -17.61 -2.25
CA ILE A 179 7.56 -16.57 -1.70
C ILE A 179 8.06 -16.12 -0.32
N LYS A 180 8.43 -17.08 0.55
CA LYS A 180 8.96 -16.77 1.88
C LYS A 180 10.27 -15.98 1.81
N GLU A 181 11.19 -16.38 0.93
CA GLU A 181 12.45 -15.66 0.70
C GLU A 181 12.19 -14.23 0.20
N ALA A 182 11.23 -14.05 -0.71
CA ALA A 182 10.87 -12.75 -1.24
C ALA A 182 10.25 -11.82 -0.19
N LEU A 183 9.38 -12.34 0.69
CA LEU A 183 8.79 -11.57 1.79
C LEU A 183 9.81 -11.14 2.85
N ILE A 184 10.88 -11.92 3.04
CA ILE A 184 11.97 -11.54 3.96
C ILE A 184 12.91 -10.52 3.32
N PHE A 185 13.04 -10.56 1.98
CA PHE A 185 13.90 -9.66 1.22
C PHE A 185 13.33 -8.24 1.14
N ASN A 186 11.99 -8.10 0.99
CA ASN A 186 11.30 -6.81 0.96
C ASN A 186 11.25 -6.17 2.35
#